data_350689ab51aaa83936096ffa3e6dd86e
#
_entry.id   350689ab51aaa83936096ffa3e6dd86e
#
_cell.length_a   1.000
_cell.length_b   1.000
_cell.length_c   1.000
_cell.angle_alpha   90.00
_cell.angle_beta   90.00
_cell.angle_gamma   90.00
#
_symmetry.space_group_name_H-M   'P 1'
#
loop_
_entity.id
_entity.type
_entity.pdbx_description
1 polymer ?
#
loop_
_entity_poly.entity_id
_entity_poly.type
_entity_poly.pdbx_seq_one_letter_code
_entity_poly.pdbx_strand_id
1 'polypeptide(L)'
;MEKVFLLSQQHWNIWERQRRKMKTNSKYDKQKRRFIISGVALAVSGLLLAASYAWFYMQRQMSTAAWIKAPVVLDIRAGNNQDIKYLDMGDIEVGETDGHKDYVFCVYGKPVDNYSLQLAYTTNIAFHYDVYRADLSENGDIVFQSPEGSARFKRVNDTPVIKGLSMNEIKAQNSSPSQYQSHALSYGDEKKENIVDKNKVQANNEPLYFLAEENGVKVMKPRNILKNNADFIDYYVIRVSWKAGEVHEDKETDIVYLTASR
;
A
#
# COMPACT_ATOMS: atom_id res chain seq x y z
N MET A 1 -11.82 -70.82 -66.35
CA MET A 1 -11.79 -70.48 -64.93
C MET A 1 -10.66 -69.51 -64.57
N GLU A 2 -9.53 -69.46 -65.28
CA GLU A 2 -8.35 -68.55 -64.91
C GLU A 2 -8.62 -67.07 -65.07
N LYS A 3 -9.42 -66.61 -66.03
CA LYS A 3 -9.71 -65.17 -66.24
C LYS A 3 -10.49 -64.49 -65.11
N VAL A 4 -11.33 -65.24 -64.40
CA VAL A 4 -12.15 -64.71 -63.29
C VAL A 4 -11.28 -64.54 -62.03
N PHE A 5 -10.30 -65.39 -61.85
CA PHE A 5 -9.38 -65.31 -60.71
C PHE A 5 -8.38 -64.11 -60.81
N LEU A 6 -7.90 -63.76 -61.99
CA LEU A 6 -7.05 -62.68 -62.27
C LEU A 6 -7.78 -61.34 -62.09
N LEU A 7 -9.01 -61.19 -62.46
CA LEU A 7 -9.82 -59.99 -62.23
C LEU A 7 -10.12 -59.74 -60.75
N SER A 8 -10.33 -60.81 -59.98
CA SER A 8 -10.56 -60.70 -58.54
C SER A 8 -9.29 -60.21 -57.81
N GLN A 9 -8.06 -60.66 -58.19
CA GLN A 9 -6.82 -60.24 -57.64
C GLN A 9 -6.46 -58.80 -58.01
N GLN A 10 -6.81 -58.35 -59.23
CA GLN A 10 -6.60 -56.94 -59.58
C GLN A 10 -7.52 -55.99 -58.79
N HIS A 11 -8.79 -56.37 -58.59
CA HIS A 11 -9.71 -55.62 -57.77
C HIS A 11 -9.30 -55.56 -56.32
N TRP A 12 -8.77 -56.64 -55.73
CA TRP A 12 -8.28 -56.69 -54.38
C TRP A 12 -7.04 -55.78 -54.18
N ASN A 13 -6.11 -55.77 -55.12
CA ASN A 13 -4.92 -54.92 -55.05
C ASN A 13 -5.24 -53.43 -55.16
N ILE A 14 -6.23 -53.06 -55.98
CA ILE A 14 -6.72 -51.67 -56.10
C ILE A 14 -7.36 -51.20 -54.77
N TRP A 15 -8.19 -52.09 -54.17
CA TRP A 15 -8.89 -51.78 -52.91
C TRP A 15 -7.91 -51.67 -51.74
N GLU A 16 -6.90 -52.50 -51.65
CA GLU A 16 -5.84 -52.41 -50.65
C GLU A 16 -5.00 -51.13 -50.80
N ARG A 17 -4.68 -50.72 -52.03
CA ARG A 17 -3.96 -49.43 -52.28
C ARG A 17 -4.81 -48.21 -51.85
N GLN A 18 -6.09 -48.23 -52.13
CA GLN A 18 -6.98 -47.16 -51.72
C GLN A 18 -7.12 -47.12 -50.16
N ARG A 19 -7.20 -48.28 -49.54
CA ARG A 19 -7.28 -48.39 -48.07
C ARG A 19 -6.03 -47.91 -47.39
N ARG A 20 -4.85 -48.16 -47.94
CA ARG A 20 -3.56 -47.65 -47.45
C ARG A 20 -3.48 -46.13 -47.62
N LYS A 21 -3.87 -45.58 -48.76
CA LYS A 21 -3.92 -44.14 -49.01
C LYS A 21 -4.87 -43.41 -48.04
N MET A 22 -6.04 -43.98 -47.77
CA MET A 22 -6.96 -43.40 -46.78
C MET A 22 -6.42 -43.41 -45.35
N LYS A 23 -5.73 -44.50 -44.94
CA LYS A 23 -5.10 -44.56 -43.62
C LYS A 23 -3.93 -43.60 -43.47
N THR A 24 -3.09 -43.37 -44.51
CA THR A 24 -2.02 -42.39 -44.49
C THR A 24 -2.54 -40.96 -44.47
N ASN A 25 -3.56 -40.63 -45.25
CA ASN A 25 -4.21 -39.31 -45.21
C ASN A 25 -4.85 -39.04 -43.83
N SER A 26 -5.48 -40.01 -43.21
CA SER A 26 -6.07 -39.86 -41.86
C SER A 26 -5.02 -39.62 -40.78
N LYS A 27 -3.82 -40.25 -40.87
CA LYS A 27 -2.70 -40.01 -39.97
C LYS A 27 -2.11 -38.61 -40.19
N TYR A 28 -1.96 -38.21 -41.44
CA TYR A 28 -1.46 -36.86 -41.79
C TYR A 28 -2.39 -35.75 -41.31
N ASP A 29 -3.68 -35.91 -41.49
CA ASP A 29 -4.70 -34.96 -41.00
C ASP A 29 -4.73 -34.87 -39.47
N LYS A 30 -4.53 -35.97 -38.76
CA LYS A 30 -4.39 -35.96 -37.30
C LYS A 30 -3.13 -35.21 -36.84
N GLN A 31 -2.00 -35.42 -37.52
CA GLN A 31 -0.76 -34.70 -37.21
C GLN A 31 -0.94 -33.22 -37.52
N LYS A 32 -1.48 -32.85 -38.67
CA LYS A 32 -1.75 -31.47 -39.06
C LYS A 32 -2.66 -30.76 -38.05
N ARG A 33 -3.74 -31.41 -37.60
CA ARG A 33 -4.61 -30.87 -36.53
C ARG A 33 -3.86 -30.66 -35.22
N ARG A 34 -2.99 -31.57 -34.79
CA ARG A 34 -2.17 -31.42 -33.59
C ARG A 34 -1.22 -30.25 -33.72
N PHE A 35 -0.57 -30.07 -34.85
CA PHE A 35 0.31 -28.93 -35.11
C PHE A 35 -0.45 -27.60 -35.08
N ILE A 36 -1.63 -27.53 -35.66
CA ILE A 36 -2.49 -26.34 -35.63
C ILE A 36 -2.95 -26.04 -34.20
N ILE A 37 -3.38 -27.01 -33.45
CA ILE A 37 -3.83 -26.85 -32.05
C ILE A 37 -2.65 -26.38 -31.18
N SER A 38 -1.47 -26.98 -31.34
CA SER A 38 -0.26 -26.56 -30.61
C SER A 38 0.17 -25.12 -30.96
N GLY A 39 0.08 -24.76 -32.24
CA GLY A 39 0.39 -23.39 -32.70
C GLY A 39 -0.59 -22.37 -32.12
N VAL A 40 -1.89 -22.68 -32.12
CA VAL A 40 -2.92 -21.82 -31.50
C VAL A 40 -2.70 -21.71 -29.99
N ALA A 41 -2.42 -22.82 -29.31
CA ALA A 41 -2.15 -22.80 -27.88
C ALA A 41 -0.91 -21.94 -27.54
N LEU A 42 0.14 -22.05 -28.34
CA LEU A 42 1.35 -21.24 -28.17
C LEU A 42 1.06 -19.73 -28.38
N ALA A 43 0.29 -19.40 -29.41
CA ALA A 43 -0.09 -18.02 -29.69
C ALA A 43 -0.96 -17.41 -28.56
N VAL A 44 -1.95 -18.17 -28.05
CA VAL A 44 -2.78 -17.75 -26.93
C VAL A 44 -1.94 -17.56 -25.66
N SER A 45 -1.00 -18.48 -25.36
CA SER A 45 -0.10 -18.36 -24.22
C SER A 45 0.79 -17.11 -24.34
N GLY A 46 1.30 -16.82 -25.54
CA GLY A 46 2.10 -15.61 -25.79
C GLY A 46 1.30 -14.33 -25.59
N LEU A 47 0.05 -14.29 -26.04
CA LEU A 47 -0.85 -13.14 -25.81
C LEU A 47 -1.16 -12.95 -24.32
N LEU A 48 -1.40 -14.00 -23.57
CA LEU A 48 -1.64 -13.93 -22.13
C LEU A 48 -0.41 -13.43 -21.38
N LEU A 49 0.80 -13.88 -21.75
CA LEU A 49 2.04 -13.40 -21.18
C LEU A 49 2.27 -11.91 -21.50
N ALA A 50 2.01 -11.49 -22.74
CA ALA A 50 2.13 -10.09 -23.14
C ALA A 50 1.13 -9.19 -22.38
N ALA A 51 -0.12 -9.64 -22.24
CA ALA A 51 -1.14 -8.92 -21.46
C ALA A 51 -0.77 -8.83 -19.98
N SER A 52 -0.27 -9.92 -19.38
CA SER A 52 0.22 -9.92 -17.99
C SER A 52 1.40 -8.98 -17.81
N TYR A 53 2.36 -9.00 -18.74
CA TYR A 53 3.52 -8.10 -18.70
C TYR A 53 3.08 -6.63 -18.84
N ALA A 54 2.18 -6.32 -19.77
CA ALA A 54 1.63 -4.98 -19.95
C ALA A 54 0.89 -4.50 -18.69
N TRP A 55 0.12 -5.39 -18.04
CA TRP A 55 -0.54 -5.10 -16.77
C TRP A 55 0.46 -4.77 -15.67
N PHE A 56 1.48 -5.60 -15.47
CA PHE A 56 2.55 -5.36 -14.49
C PHE A 56 3.33 -4.07 -14.79
N TYR A 57 3.60 -3.80 -16.06
CA TYR A 57 4.30 -2.59 -16.48
C TYR A 57 3.46 -1.33 -16.22
N MET A 58 2.16 -1.36 -16.56
CA MET A 58 1.23 -0.26 -16.25
C MET A 58 1.08 -0.06 -14.74
N GLN A 59 0.95 -1.12 -13.95
CA GLN A 59 0.84 -1.03 -12.50
C GLN A 59 2.10 -0.43 -11.89
N ARG A 60 3.28 -0.77 -12.41
CA ARG A 60 4.55 -0.18 -11.99
C ARG A 60 4.68 1.29 -12.41
N GLN A 61 4.19 1.66 -13.59
CA GLN A 61 4.15 3.06 -14.02
C GLN A 61 3.10 3.86 -13.24
N MET A 62 1.94 3.29 -12.96
CA MET A 62 0.92 3.96 -12.14
C MET A 62 1.39 4.17 -10.69
N SER A 63 2.08 3.21 -10.09
CA SER A 63 2.71 3.42 -8.79
C SER A 63 3.85 4.45 -8.85
N THR A 64 4.55 4.56 -10.00
CA THR A 64 5.61 5.56 -10.20
C THR A 64 5.03 6.93 -10.59
N ALA A 65 3.88 6.98 -11.28
CA ALA A 65 3.20 8.23 -11.63
C ALA A 65 2.45 8.86 -10.44
N ALA A 66 2.10 8.08 -9.41
CA ALA A 66 1.63 8.63 -8.13
C ALA A 66 2.74 9.41 -7.38
N TRP A 67 3.99 9.26 -7.79
CA TRP A 67 5.10 10.12 -7.39
C TRP A 67 5.24 11.32 -8.34
N ILE A 68 4.17 12.07 -8.58
CA ILE A 68 4.33 13.44 -9.05
C ILE A 68 5.06 14.15 -7.91
N LYS A 69 6.36 14.31 -8.06
CA LYS A 69 7.10 15.29 -7.30
C LYS A 69 6.46 16.65 -7.62
N ALA A 70 5.44 17.04 -6.85
CA ALA A 70 5.24 18.46 -6.64
C ALA A 70 6.62 19.05 -6.33
N PRO A 71 6.98 20.25 -6.82
CA PRO A 71 8.23 20.86 -6.43
C PRO A 71 8.32 20.76 -4.90
N VAL A 72 9.25 19.91 -4.44
CA VAL A 72 9.34 19.53 -3.03
C VAL A 72 9.86 20.75 -2.32
N VAL A 73 8.94 21.55 -1.85
CA VAL A 73 9.27 22.71 -1.00
C VAL A 73 9.45 22.24 0.43
N LEU A 74 8.80 21.10 0.80
CA LEU A 74 8.81 20.55 2.15
C LEU A 74 9.06 19.06 2.13
N ASP A 75 9.98 18.61 2.97
CA ASP A 75 10.35 17.21 3.17
C ASP A 75 9.98 16.75 4.58
N ILE A 76 9.56 15.51 4.72
CA ILE A 76 9.51 14.83 6.01
C ILE A 76 10.81 14.08 6.19
N ARG A 77 11.48 14.33 7.32
CA ARG A 77 12.79 13.78 7.63
C ARG A 77 12.79 13.15 9.03
N ALA A 78 13.83 12.38 9.32
CA ALA A 78 14.03 11.81 10.64
C ALA A 78 14.25 12.90 11.70
N GLY A 79 14.16 12.55 12.98
CA GLY A 79 14.37 13.48 14.09
C GLY A 79 15.75 14.15 14.14
N ASN A 80 16.75 13.57 13.46
CA ASN A 80 18.07 14.19 13.28
C ASN A 80 18.20 14.99 11.97
N ASN A 81 17.10 15.28 11.29
CA ASN A 81 17.05 15.97 9.99
C ASN A 81 17.69 15.21 8.81
N GLN A 82 17.89 13.91 8.92
CA GLN A 82 18.32 13.08 7.80
C GLN A 82 17.16 12.76 6.87
N ASP A 83 17.46 12.72 5.57
CA ASP A 83 16.50 12.27 4.56
C ASP A 83 16.10 10.82 4.80
N ILE A 84 14.80 10.55 4.84
CA ILE A 84 14.24 9.21 4.99
C ILE A 84 13.22 8.92 3.89
N LYS A 85 13.16 7.67 3.48
CA LYS A 85 12.10 7.20 2.57
C LYS A 85 10.88 6.72 3.34
N TYR A 86 11.08 6.27 4.56
CA TYR A 86 10.07 5.81 5.49
C TYR A 86 10.55 6.05 6.92
N LEU A 87 9.61 6.27 7.81
CA LEU A 87 9.88 6.32 9.24
C LEU A 87 9.88 4.89 9.78
N ASP A 88 11.05 4.42 10.17
CA ASP A 88 11.17 3.09 10.78
C ASP A 88 10.65 3.15 12.21
N MET A 89 9.52 2.49 12.44
CA MET A 89 8.92 2.38 13.77
C MET A 89 9.41 1.15 14.54
N GLY A 90 10.17 0.28 13.89
CA GLY A 90 10.63 -0.98 14.47
C GLY A 90 9.47 -1.84 14.97
N ASP A 91 9.79 -2.85 15.76
CA ASP A 91 8.77 -3.70 16.37
C ASP A 91 8.08 -2.98 17.54
N ILE A 92 6.76 -3.04 17.54
CA ILE A 92 5.92 -2.54 18.64
C ILE A 92 5.42 -3.75 19.43
N GLU A 93 6.07 -4.02 20.55
CA GLU A 93 5.60 -5.06 21.46
C GLU A 93 4.38 -4.56 22.24
N VAL A 94 3.25 -5.18 21.99
CA VAL A 94 2.01 -4.90 22.70
C VAL A 94 1.96 -5.78 23.96
N GLY A 95 2.02 -5.13 25.12
CA GLY A 95 1.88 -5.82 26.39
C GLY A 95 0.44 -6.00 26.85
N GLU A 96 0.25 -6.66 27.99
CA GLU A 96 -1.05 -6.86 28.64
C GLU A 96 -1.66 -5.57 29.22
N THR A 97 -0.93 -4.46 29.16
CA THR A 97 -1.37 -3.15 29.69
C THR A 97 -1.40 -2.11 28.57
N ASP A 98 -2.19 -1.06 28.79
CA ASP A 98 -2.18 0.12 27.94
C ASP A 98 -0.76 0.67 27.79
N GLY A 99 -0.38 1.08 26.62
CA GLY A 99 0.97 1.54 26.35
C GLY A 99 1.05 2.52 25.20
N HIS A 100 2.24 3.06 24.99
CA HIS A 100 2.54 3.91 23.87
C HIS A 100 4.02 3.88 23.51
N LYS A 101 4.32 4.24 22.27
CA LYS A 101 5.67 4.45 21.77
C LYS A 101 5.71 5.74 20.98
N ASP A 102 6.73 6.55 21.20
CA ASP A 102 6.92 7.86 20.59
C ASP A 102 8.02 7.80 19.53
N TYR A 103 7.75 8.39 18.37
CA TYR A 103 8.68 8.49 17.25
C TYR A 103 8.83 9.95 16.83
N VAL A 104 10.06 10.37 16.57
CA VAL A 104 10.35 11.75 16.21
C VAL A 104 10.60 11.88 14.72
N PHE A 105 9.96 12.86 14.10
CA PHE A 105 10.23 13.28 12.74
C PHE A 105 10.28 14.81 12.66
N CYS A 106 10.72 15.34 11.55
CA CYS A 106 10.64 16.77 11.31
C CYS A 106 10.13 17.10 9.91
N VAL A 107 9.54 18.27 9.78
CA VAL A 107 9.24 18.92 8.51
C VAL A 107 10.35 19.92 8.22
N TYR A 108 11.01 19.75 7.09
CA TYR A 108 12.13 20.56 6.65
C TYR A 108 11.82 21.17 5.28
N GLY A 109 12.26 22.39 5.05
CA GLY A 109 12.14 23.01 3.75
C GLY A 109 12.46 24.49 3.72
N LYS A 110 12.18 25.10 2.56
CA LYS A 110 12.28 26.55 2.42
C LYS A 110 11.21 27.26 3.24
N PRO A 111 11.47 28.44 3.79
CA PRO A 111 10.50 29.18 4.56
C PRO A 111 9.22 29.43 3.75
N VAL A 112 8.10 29.13 4.37
CA VAL A 112 6.75 29.35 3.87
C VAL A 112 5.91 30.05 4.94
N ASP A 113 4.86 30.76 4.55
CA ASP A 113 3.98 31.39 5.55
C ASP A 113 3.24 30.35 6.37
N ASN A 114 2.77 29.31 5.70
CA ASN A 114 2.02 28.21 6.30
C ASN A 114 2.27 26.91 5.51
N TYR A 115 2.04 25.78 6.14
CA TYR A 115 2.03 24.48 5.49
C TYR A 115 0.95 23.57 6.10
N SER A 116 0.49 22.61 5.33
CA SER A 116 -0.40 21.56 5.79
C SER A 116 0.44 20.33 6.18
N LEU A 117 0.17 19.75 7.34
CA LEU A 117 0.68 18.45 7.76
C LEU A 117 -0.49 17.49 7.81
N GLN A 118 -0.38 16.36 7.11
CA GLN A 118 -1.41 15.35 7.03
C GLN A 118 -0.89 14.00 7.50
N LEU A 119 -1.68 13.32 8.28
CA LEU A 119 -1.51 11.93 8.67
C LEU A 119 -2.61 11.11 8.03
N ALA A 120 -2.25 9.99 7.39
CA ALA A 120 -3.19 9.00 6.93
C ALA A 120 -2.77 7.62 7.45
N TYR A 121 -3.72 6.84 7.98
CA TYR A 121 -3.41 5.51 8.49
C TYR A 121 -4.60 4.56 8.39
N THR A 122 -4.28 3.26 8.30
CA THR A 122 -5.28 2.19 8.43
C THR A 122 -5.47 1.84 9.91
N THR A 123 -6.58 1.18 10.23
CA THR A 123 -6.92 0.82 11.61
C THR A 123 -7.10 -0.69 11.77
N ASN A 124 -6.25 -1.48 11.12
CA ASN A 124 -6.34 -2.95 11.17
C ASN A 124 -5.92 -3.48 12.54
N ILE A 125 -4.83 -2.95 13.10
CA ILE A 125 -4.29 -3.37 14.41
C ILE A 125 -5.03 -2.70 15.57
N ALA A 126 -5.74 -1.61 15.32
CA ALA A 126 -6.40 -0.74 16.29
C ALA A 126 -5.43 0.11 17.14
N PHE A 127 -4.30 0.49 16.57
CA PHE A 127 -3.46 1.53 17.14
C PHE A 127 -4.09 2.92 16.97
N HIS A 128 -3.78 3.81 17.90
CA HIS A 128 -4.09 5.24 17.81
C HIS A 128 -2.82 6.01 17.51
N TYR A 129 -2.91 6.99 16.62
CA TYR A 129 -1.79 7.77 16.14
C TYR A 129 -2.04 9.25 16.40
N ASP A 130 -1.40 9.80 17.42
CA ASP A 130 -1.46 11.24 17.71
C ASP A 130 -0.17 11.93 17.31
N VAL A 131 -0.25 13.13 16.74
CA VAL A 131 0.92 13.93 16.39
C VAL A 131 0.98 15.17 17.26
N TYR A 132 2.13 15.40 17.87
CA TYR A 132 2.41 16.55 18.73
C TYR A 132 3.53 17.38 18.13
N ARG A 133 3.45 18.70 18.28
CA ARG A 133 4.64 19.52 18.10
C ARG A 133 5.68 19.23 19.17
N ALA A 134 6.94 19.25 18.78
CA ALA A 134 8.05 19.05 19.68
C ALA A 134 9.17 20.07 19.43
N ASP A 135 9.96 20.31 20.44
CA ASP A 135 11.19 21.08 20.35
C ASP A 135 12.38 20.24 20.84
N LEU A 136 13.55 20.52 20.26
CA LEU A 136 14.80 19.94 20.73
C LEU A 136 15.08 20.45 22.16
N SER A 137 15.37 19.56 23.09
CA SER A 137 15.57 19.91 24.49
C SER A 137 16.48 18.91 25.17
N GLU A 138 17.56 19.40 25.81
CA GLU A 138 18.49 18.54 26.56
C GLU A 138 17.81 17.78 27.70
N ASN A 139 16.77 18.36 28.28
CA ASN A 139 15.95 17.74 29.34
C ASN A 139 14.68 17.09 28.81
N GLY A 140 14.61 16.81 27.50
CA GLY A 140 13.47 16.15 26.90
C GLY A 140 13.33 14.69 27.34
N ASP A 141 12.10 14.25 27.51
CA ASP A 141 11.73 12.86 27.88
C ASP A 141 11.69 11.92 26.67
N ILE A 142 11.57 12.46 25.46
CA ILE A 142 11.51 11.68 24.23
C ILE A 142 12.89 11.60 23.62
N VAL A 143 13.40 10.39 23.44
CA VAL A 143 14.75 10.14 22.93
C VAL A 143 14.68 9.61 21.51
N PHE A 144 15.28 10.31 20.57
CA PHE A 144 15.52 9.83 19.22
C PHE A 144 16.93 9.24 19.15
N GLN A 145 17.03 7.98 18.70
CA GLN A 145 18.28 7.28 18.51
C GLN A 145 18.63 7.20 17.02
N SER A 146 19.89 7.50 16.69
CA SER A 146 20.43 7.28 15.35
C SER A 146 21.86 6.73 15.45
N PRO A 147 22.41 6.17 14.36
CA PRO A 147 23.81 5.73 14.33
C PRO A 147 24.82 6.86 14.63
N GLU A 148 24.44 8.12 14.43
CA GLU A 148 25.26 9.30 14.63
C GLU A 148 25.18 9.86 16.05
N GLY A 149 24.23 9.36 16.85
CA GLY A 149 24.03 9.81 18.22
C GLY A 149 22.55 9.85 18.62
N SER A 150 22.31 10.40 19.81
CA SER A 150 20.96 10.58 20.34
C SER A 150 20.60 12.05 20.45
N ALA A 151 19.35 12.37 20.19
CA ALA A 151 18.78 13.69 20.44
C ALA A 151 17.56 13.56 21.36
N ARG A 152 17.33 14.55 22.20
CA ARG A 152 16.19 14.58 23.12
C ARG A 152 15.20 15.65 22.71
N PHE A 153 13.95 15.33 22.87
CA PHE A 153 12.83 16.18 22.48
C PHE A 153 11.82 16.29 23.62
N LYS A 154 11.13 17.42 23.64
CA LYS A 154 10.01 17.67 24.53
C LYS A 154 8.82 18.15 23.71
N ARG A 155 7.64 17.62 24.02
CA ARG A 155 6.40 18.14 23.44
C ARG A 155 6.21 19.59 23.85
N VAL A 156 5.77 20.44 22.91
CA VAL A 156 5.48 21.86 23.16
C VAL A 156 4.32 22.02 24.12
N ASN A 157 3.31 21.17 23.94
CA ASN A 157 2.14 21.08 24.81
C ASN A 157 1.59 19.65 24.80
N ASP A 158 0.60 19.36 25.63
CA ASP A 158 -0.05 18.07 25.74
C ASP A 158 -1.23 17.90 24.78
N THR A 159 -1.56 18.92 23.98
CA THR A 159 -2.60 18.84 22.96
C THR A 159 -1.97 18.42 21.64
N PRO A 160 -2.41 17.29 21.04
CA PRO A 160 -1.92 16.90 19.73
C PRO A 160 -2.40 17.88 18.65
N VAL A 161 -1.57 18.14 17.65
CA VAL A 161 -1.95 18.87 16.44
C VAL A 161 -2.70 17.99 15.47
N ILE A 162 -2.51 16.68 15.53
CA ILE A 162 -3.39 15.68 14.92
C ILE A 162 -3.81 14.73 16.03
N LYS A 163 -5.11 14.63 16.27
CA LYS A 163 -5.68 13.60 17.12
C LYS A 163 -6.23 12.50 16.23
N GLY A 164 -5.61 11.34 16.27
CA GLY A 164 -6.09 10.17 15.56
C GLY A 164 -7.35 9.60 16.21
N LEU A 165 -8.18 8.99 15.39
CA LEU A 165 -9.43 8.35 15.82
C LEU A 165 -9.53 6.98 15.17
N SER A 166 -9.98 5.99 15.91
CA SER A 166 -10.36 4.70 15.36
C SER A 166 -11.65 4.80 14.53
N MET A 167 -11.90 3.80 13.70
CA MET A 167 -13.18 3.69 12.97
C MET A 167 -14.38 3.73 13.89
N ASN A 168 -14.31 3.09 15.04
CA ASN A 168 -15.40 3.06 16.02
C ASN A 168 -15.62 4.42 16.68
N GLU A 169 -14.55 5.15 16.98
CA GLU A 169 -14.66 6.50 17.52
C GLU A 169 -15.26 7.49 16.52
N ILE A 170 -14.90 7.40 15.24
CA ILE A 170 -15.51 8.22 14.19
C ILE A 170 -17.01 7.93 14.08
N LYS A 171 -17.40 6.65 14.14
CA LYS A 171 -18.83 6.26 14.13
C LYS A 171 -19.60 6.73 15.37
N ALA A 172 -18.94 6.72 16.52
CA ALA A 172 -19.54 7.15 17.78
C ALA A 172 -19.67 8.69 17.91
N GLN A 173 -18.79 9.43 17.23
CA GLN A 173 -18.89 10.88 17.18
C GLN A 173 -20.05 11.26 16.24
N ASN A 174 -21.11 11.88 16.77
CA ASN A 174 -22.22 12.45 15.97
C ASN A 174 -21.77 13.64 15.08
N SER A 175 -20.48 13.86 14.90
CA SER A 175 -19.91 14.85 14.01
C SER A 175 -19.89 14.32 12.59
N SER A 176 -20.23 15.14 11.62
CA SER A 176 -20.14 14.78 10.19
C SER A 176 -18.68 14.43 9.85
N PRO A 177 -18.38 13.17 9.50
CA PRO A 177 -17.04 12.80 9.10
C PRO A 177 -16.64 13.55 7.82
N SER A 178 -15.36 13.77 7.61
CA SER A 178 -14.87 14.31 6.33
C SER A 178 -15.24 13.37 5.17
N GLN A 179 -15.22 13.85 3.93
CA GLN A 179 -15.51 13.03 2.75
C GLN A 179 -14.65 11.75 2.71
N TYR A 180 -13.38 11.87 3.05
CA TYR A 180 -12.45 10.71 3.07
C TYR A 180 -12.77 9.74 4.20
N GLN A 181 -13.12 10.25 5.38
CA GLN A 181 -13.54 9.42 6.51
C GLN A 181 -14.86 8.70 6.21
N SER A 182 -15.82 9.39 5.59
CA SER A 182 -17.08 8.78 5.16
C SER A 182 -16.87 7.67 4.16
N HIS A 183 -15.98 7.85 3.20
CA HIS A 183 -15.62 6.83 2.21
C HIS A 183 -14.99 5.60 2.88
N ALA A 184 -14.02 5.82 3.77
CA ALA A 184 -13.36 4.74 4.50
C ALA A 184 -14.34 3.94 5.37
N LEU A 185 -15.28 4.62 6.06
CA LEU A 185 -16.33 3.97 6.83
C LEU A 185 -17.23 3.08 5.95
N SER A 186 -17.71 3.61 4.83
CA SER A 186 -18.59 2.87 3.91
C SER A 186 -17.87 1.67 3.32
N TYR A 187 -16.63 1.83 2.89
CA TYR A 187 -15.83 0.76 2.33
C TYR A 187 -15.55 -0.36 3.35
N GLY A 188 -15.22 0.00 4.58
CA GLY A 188 -15.00 -0.96 5.66
C GLY A 188 -16.27 -1.77 5.99
N ASP A 189 -17.42 -1.13 6.03
CA ASP A 189 -18.71 -1.80 6.28
C ASP A 189 -19.08 -2.74 5.12
N GLU A 190 -18.94 -2.32 3.87
CA GLU A 190 -19.19 -3.16 2.69
C GLU A 190 -18.28 -4.39 2.67
N LYS A 191 -17.01 -4.22 2.97
CA LYS A 191 -16.06 -5.34 3.07
C LYS A 191 -16.42 -6.33 4.16
N LYS A 192 -16.87 -5.87 5.31
CA LYS A 192 -17.29 -6.73 6.43
C LYS A 192 -18.52 -7.57 6.09
N GLU A 193 -19.45 -7.07 5.31
CA GLU A 193 -20.65 -7.80 4.91
C GLU A 193 -20.35 -8.96 3.95
N ASN A 194 -19.35 -8.78 3.08
CA ASN A 194 -19.05 -9.73 2.01
C ASN A 194 -17.99 -10.79 2.38
N ILE A 195 -17.42 -10.76 3.58
CA ILE A 195 -16.36 -11.68 3.98
C ILE A 195 -16.91 -12.78 4.88
N VAL A 196 -16.71 -14.05 4.46
CA VAL A 196 -17.16 -15.24 5.19
C VAL A 196 -16.44 -15.40 6.54
N ASP A 197 -15.17 -15.06 6.62
CA ASP A 197 -14.39 -15.10 7.87
C ASP A 197 -13.85 -13.70 8.18
N LYS A 198 -14.62 -12.95 8.94
CA LYS A 198 -14.34 -11.55 9.31
C LYS A 198 -13.06 -11.38 10.12
N ASN A 199 -12.55 -12.45 10.73
CA ASN A 199 -11.37 -12.40 11.59
C ASN A 199 -10.06 -12.57 10.79
N LYS A 200 -10.11 -13.12 9.59
CA LYS A 200 -8.92 -13.41 8.78
C LYS A 200 -8.57 -12.36 7.73
N VAL A 201 -9.42 -11.38 7.53
CA VAL A 201 -9.20 -10.38 6.48
C VAL A 201 -9.12 -8.99 7.10
N GLN A 202 -8.15 -8.20 6.64
CA GLN A 202 -8.04 -6.80 7.01
C GLN A 202 -9.22 -6.02 6.41
N ALA A 203 -10.25 -5.82 7.20
CA ALA A 203 -11.47 -5.12 6.77
C ALA A 203 -11.31 -3.59 6.78
N ASN A 204 -10.34 -3.06 7.52
CA ASN A 204 -10.09 -1.62 7.69
C ASN A 204 -8.82 -1.18 6.96
N ASN A 205 -8.70 -1.56 5.69
CA ASN A 205 -7.55 -1.24 4.85
C ASN A 205 -7.65 0.10 4.10
N GLU A 206 -8.78 0.78 4.18
CA GLU A 206 -8.93 2.13 3.67
C GLU A 206 -8.38 3.13 4.68
N PRO A 207 -7.42 4.00 4.31
CA PRO A 207 -6.81 4.92 5.27
C PRO A 207 -7.77 6.03 5.70
N LEU A 208 -7.72 6.36 6.97
CA LEU A 208 -8.33 7.56 7.55
C LEU A 208 -7.36 8.74 7.41
N TYR A 209 -7.88 9.91 7.06
CA TYR A 209 -7.09 11.11 6.79
C TYR A 209 -7.38 12.19 7.83
N PHE A 210 -6.32 12.73 8.41
CA PHE A 210 -6.37 13.79 9.43
C PHE A 210 -5.41 14.92 9.05
N LEU A 211 -5.91 16.16 9.11
CA LEU A 211 -5.10 17.35 8.95
C LEU A 211 -4.68 17.88 10.32
N ALA A 212 -3.45 18.35 10.42
CA ALA A 212 -3.00 19.03 11.60
C ALA A 212 -3.78 20.33 11.81
N GLU A 213 -4.17 20.56 13.05
CA GLU A 213 -4.90 21.75 13.47
C GLU A 213 -4.21 22.36 14.69
N GLU A 214 -3.94 23.63 14.64
CA GLU A 214 -3.37 24.38 15.75
C GLU A 214 -4.23 25.63 15.99
N ASN A 215 -4.76 25.79 17.20
CA ASN A 215 -5.65 26.90 17.58
C ASN A 215 -6.87 27.08 16.64
N GLY A 216 -7.48 25.99 16.20
CA GLY A 216 -8.64 26.01 15.31
C GLY A 216 -8.33 26.25 13.82
N VAL A 217 -7.04 26.28 13.45
CA VAL A 217 -6.60 26.53 12.08
C VAL A 217 -5.90 25.30 11.53
N LYS A 218 -6.37 24.80 10.37
CA LYS A 218 -5.87 23.58 9.72
C LYS A 218 -4.59 23.80 8.90
N VAL A 219 -3.73 24.71 9.35
CA VAL A 219 -2.40 24.93 8.77
C VAL A 219 -1.40 25.19 9.89
N MET A 220 -0.18 24.77 9.63
CA MET A 220 0.95 24.90 10.54
C MET A 220 1.79 26.10 10.12
N LYS A 221 2.33 26.84 11.09
CA LYS A 221 3.32 27.90 10.84
C LYS A 221 4.71 27.38 11.16
N PRO A 222 5.71 27.63 10.30
CA PRO A 222 7.10 27.36 10.64
C PRO A 222 7.49 28.11 11.92
N ARG A 223 8.14 27.41 12.84
CA ARG A 223 8.60 27.99 14.13
C ARG A 223 10.11 28.11 14.21
N ASN A 224 10.82 27.11 13.73
CA ASN A 224 12.26 26.99 13.88
C ASN A 224 12.96 27.35 12.56
N ILE A 225 13.07 28.63 12.28
CA ILE A 225 13.76 29.14 11.09
C ILE A 225 15.25 29.08 11.37
N LEU A 226 15.99 28.41 10.49
CA LEU A 226 17.44 28.27 10.61
C LEU A 226 18.17 29.60 10.35
N LYS A 227 19.38 29.70 10.83
CA LYS A 227 20.22 30.88 10.63
C LYS A 227 20.27 31.23 9.14
N ASN A 228 20.13 32.52 8.83
CA ASN A 228 20.11 33.11 7.49
C ASN A 228 18.79 32.93 6.70
N ASN A 229 17.68 32.59 7.33
CA ASN A 229 16.36 32.40 6.69
C ASN A 229 16.41 31.51 5.46
N ALA A 230 17.37 30.58 5.41
CA ALA A 230 17.55 29.72 4.27
C ALA A 230 16.55 28.57 4.25
N ASP A 231 16.27 28.01 5.43
CA ASP A 231 15.40 26.84 5.61
C ASP A 231 14.73 26.91 6.99
N PHE A 232 13.71 26.08 7.22
CA PHE A 232 13.14 25.85 8.54
C PHE A 232 13.13 24.35 8.86
N ILE A 233 13.03 24.04 10.14
CA ILE A 233 12.91 22.69 10.65
C ILE A 233 11.95 22.68 11.83
N ASP A 234 10.80 22.07 11.66
CA ASP A 234 9.82 21.89 12.73
C ASP A 234 9.76 20.43 13.14
N TYR A 235 9.96 20.18 14.43
CA TYR A 235 9.95 18.83 14.98
C TYR A 235 8.56 18.42 15.44
N TYR A 236 8.31 17.14 15.28
CA TYR A 236 7.07 16.49 15.68
C TYR A 236 7.33 15.14 16.32
N VAL A 237 6.41 14.75 17.18
CA VAL A 237 6.35 13.40 17.73
C VAL A 237 5.06 12.75 17.26
N ILE A 238 5.17 11.60 16.63
CA ILE A 238 4.04 10.71 16.43
C ILE A 238 4.01 9.71 17.59
N ARG A 239 2.94 9.74 18.34
CA ARG A 239 2.67 8.77 19.41
C ARG A 239 1.79 7.67 18.87
N VAL A 240 2.27 6.45 18.91
CA VAL A 240 1.47 5.25 18.69
C VAL A 240 1.06 4.72 20.04
N SER A 241 -0.24 4.65 20.29
CA SER A 241 -0.76 4.15 21.57
C SER A 241 -1.76 3.02 21.34
N TRP A 242 -1.90 2.17 22.34
CA TRP A 242 -2.81 1.03 22.35
C TRP A 242 -3.43 0.83 23.71
N LYS A 243 -4.61 0.20 23.70
CA LYS A 243 -5.27 -0.27 24.91
C LYS A 243 -5.22 -1.78 24.95
N ALA A 244 -4.95 -2.31 26.14
CA ALA A 244 -4.94 -3.74 26.37
C ALA A 244 -6.28 -4.38 25.99
N GLY A 245 -6.22 -5.47 25.25
CA GLY A 245 -7.41 -6.22 24.81
C GLY A 245 -8.20 -5.58 23.66
N GLU A 246 -7.84 -4.38 23.16
CA GLU A 246 -8.44 -3.77 21.98
C GLU A 246 -7.59 -3.99 20.70
N VAL A 247 -6.34 -4.40 20.86
CA VAL A 247 -5.43 -4.66 19.74
C VAL A 247 -5.77 -5.96 19.05
N HIS A 248 -5.83 -5.94 17.74
CA HIS A 248 -6.06 -7.12 16.92
C HIS A 248 -4.73 -7.83 16.61
N GLU A 249 -4.32 -8.75 17.46
CA GLU A 249 -3.06 -9.50 17.32
C GLU A 249 -3.03 -10.42 16.09
N ASP A 250 -4.19 -10.74 15.50
CA ASP A 250 -4.33 -11.51 14.28
C ASP A 250 -4.08 -10.68 13.01
N LYS A 251 -3.82 -9.39 13.14
CA LYS A 251 -3.50 -8.46 12.04
C LYS A 251 -2.02 -8.12 12.05
N GLU A 252 -1.40 -8.17 10.89
CA GLU A 252 0.04 -8.02 10.77
C GLU A 252 0.49 -6.58 10.53
N THR A 253 -0.35 -5.73 9.92
CA THR A 253 0.10 -4.41 9.47
C THR A 253 -0.97 -3.33 9.55
N ASP A 254 -0.56 -2.17 10.04
CA ASP A 254 -1.14 -0.88 9.70
C ASP A 254 -0.20 -0.12 8.77
N ILE A 255 -0.79 0.67 7.89
CA ILE A 255 -0.05 1.54 6.99
C ILE A 255 -0.23 2.97 7.45
N VAL A 256 0.88 3.68 7.65
CA VAL A 256 0.90 5.07 8.12
C VAL A 256 1.61 5.94 7.10
N TYR A 257 0.97 7.02 6.68
CA TYR A 257 1.51 8.02 5.76
C TYR A 257 1.53 9.37 6.42
N LEU A 258 2.66 10.05 6.30
CA LEU A 258 2.82 11.45 6.67
C LEU A 258 3.13 12.27 5.42
N THR A 259 2.46 13.39 5.26
CA THR A 259 2.76 14.33 4.18
C THR A 259 2.78 15.76 4.69
N ALA A 260 3.69 16.56 4.15
CA ALA A 260 3.73 17.99 4.36
C ALA A 260 3.65 18.69 3.00
N SER A 261 2.80 19.70 2.90
CA SER A 261 2.59 20.44 1.67
C SER A 261 2.30 21.93 1.95
N ARG A 262 2.65 22.77 0.98
CA ARG A 262 2.32 24.20 1.00
C ARG A 262 0.89 24.45 0.56
#